data_abcd06719d8a2f06c03e9a6e313445fa
#
_entry.id   abcd06719d8a2f06c03e9a6e313445fa
#
_cell.length_a   1.000
_cell.length_b   1.000
_cell.length_c   1.000
_cell.angle_alpha   90.00
_cell.angle_beta   90.00
_cell.angle_gamma   90.00
#
_symmetry.space_group_name_H-M   'P 1'
#
loop_
_entity.id
_entity.type
_entity.pdbx_description
1 polymer ?
#
loop_
_entity_poly.entity_id
_entity_poly.type
_entity_poly.pdbx_seq_one_letter_code
_entity_poly.pdbx_strand_id
1 'polypeptide(L)'
;MQYDVIIIGAGIVGLTLAIGLAKQSLKVVLVDAGKQPKQPKPIKGDKAPVFNARVSAISSASEALLKDLDVWDKIARMQPYTHMHVWDTDGFGEIAFDTHSVPTMGTPKLALGHIIENEVINAALFEQLTHYANADCYFNAKASDLHTNESGASLLIEPNKAEAFHASAKLLVGADGANSKVRSSFGFTHTFWDYDHHGIVANVSTQYAHGNTARQAFTPFGPLAFLPLSDPHQSSIVFSQQSNQAAKLMDLNDAEFEKALQVAINNHYGSVTLNTPRVDFPLRMRYANKWTCKHVAIIGDAAHTIHPLAGQGANLGISDVLTLLDIVAKHKDSLGEVGMLRKYERCRKAEAMKVIATMEGFKRLFDGEQAFKKLIRNVGLLGANKLPGVKAFFIAQAMG
;
A
#
# COMPACT_ATOMS: atom_id res chain seq x y z
N MET A 1 9.27 18.97 -24.76
CA MET A 1 7.79 18.87 -24.78
C MET A 1 7.25 19.55 -23.52
N GLN A 2 6.07 20.18 -23.60
CA GLN A 2 5.50 20.93 -22.47
C GLN A 2 4.23 20.25 -21.97
N TYR A 3 4.13 20.09 -20.64
CA TYR A 3 3.03 19.49 -19.90
C TYR A 3 2.57 20.43 -18.78
N ASP A 4 1.45 20.11 -18.15
CA ASP A 4 1.05 20.75 -16.90
C ASP A 4 1.69 20.04 -15.71
N VAL A 5 1.72 18.68 -15.75
CA VAL A 5 2.30 17.86 -14.69
C VAL A 5 3.18 16.74 -15.27
N ILE A 6 4.36 16.57 -14.67
CA ILE A 6 5.22 15.41 -14.86
C ILE A 6 5.10 14.51 -13.63
N ILE A 7 4.88 13.21 -13.82
CA ILE A 7 4.84 12.20 -12.76
C ILE A 7 5.96 11.18 -12.97
N ILE A 8 6.78 10.95 -11.97
CA ILE A 8 7.82 9.92 -12.00
C ILE A 8 7.39 8.78 -11.09
N GLY A 9 7.22 7.58 -11.68
CA GLY A 9 6.76 6.36 -11.01
C GLY A 9 5.34 5.97 -11.42
N ALA A 10 5.19 4.78 -12.01
CA ALA A 10 3.92 4.18 -12.47
C ALA A 10 3.44 3.04 -11.56
N GLY A 11 3.65 3.17 -10.25
CA GLY A 11 2.97 2.34 -9.26
C GLY A 11 1.52 2.77 -9.06
N ILE A 12 0.80 2.10 -8.15
CA ILE A 12 -0.61 2.40 -7.83
C ILE A 12 -0.82 3.91 -7.63
N VAL A 13 0.04 4.55 -6.85
CA VAL A 13 -0.09 5.97 -6.48
C VAL A 13 0.10 6.90 -7.69
N GLY A 14 1.16 6.67 -8.48
CA GLY A 14 1.45 7.52 -9.65
C GLY A 14 0.43 7.37 -10.76
N LEU A 15 -0.02 6.14 -11.05
CA LEU A 15 -1.07 5.88 -12.05
C LEU A 15 -2.41 6.50 -11.60
N THR A 16 -2.80 6.35 -10.33
CA THR A 16 -4.02 6.95 -9.79
C THR A 16 -3.98 8.48 -9.91
N LEU A 17 -2.83 9.10 -9.60
CA LEU A 17 -2.66 10.54 -9.77
C LEU A 17 -2.77 10.96 -11.25
N ALA A 18 -2.13 10.23 -12.15
CA ALA A 18 -2.14 10.53 -13.58
C ALA A 18 -3.57 10.55 -14.15
N ILE A 19 -4.38 9.54 -13.81
CA ILE A 19 -5.80 9.47 -14.20
C ILE A 19 -6.57 10.67 -13.65
N GLY A 20 -6.44 10.96 -12.35
CA GLY A 20 -7.18 12.04 -11.71
C GLY A 20 -6.84 13.41 -12.28
N LEU A 21 -5.57 13.68 -12.62
CA LEU A 21 -5.14 14.91 -13.26
C LEU A 21 -5.61 15.00 -14.72
N ALA A 22 -5.53 13.89 -15.46
CA ALA A 22 -6.04 13.81 -16.83
C ALA A 22 -7.56 14.03 -16.88
N LYS A 23 -8.32 13.47 -15.92
CA LYS A 23 -9.77 13.71 -15.74
C LYS A 23 -10.07 15.19 -15.45
N GLN A 24 -9.15 15.91 -14.79
CA GLN A 24 -9.23 17.36 -14.59
C GLN A 24 -8.77 18.20 -15.81
N SER A 25 -8.54 17.56 -16.97
CA SER A 25 -8.12 18.17 -18.22
C SER A 25 -6.71 18.78 -18.20
N LEU A 26 -5.83 18.31 -17.32
CA LEU A 26 -4.42 18.69 -17.31
C LEU A 26 -3.63 17.79 -18.27
N LYS A 27 -2.65 18.35 -18.96
CA LYS A 27 -1.72 17.58 -19.80
C LYS A 27 -0.64 16.94 -18.93
N VAL A 28 -0.65 15.60 -18.88
CA VAL A 28 0.19 14.81 -17.97
C VAL A 28 1.20 13.98 -18.76
N VAL A 29 2.43 13.87 -18.24
CA VAL A 29 3.35 12.82 -18.65
C VAL A 29 3.73 11.97 -17.46
N LEU A 30 3.64 10.65 -17.63
CA LEU A 30 4.04 9.63 -16.65
C LEU A 30 5.30 8.91 -17.16
N VAL A 31 6.34 8.86 -16.34
CA VAL A 31 7.61 8.22 -16.66
C VAL A 31 7.94 7.14 -15.64
N ASP A 32 8.25 5.93 -16.10
CA ASP A 32 8.64 4.82 -15.24
C ASP A 32 9.76 3.99 -15.85
N ALA A 33 10.74 3.62 -15.02
CA ALA A 33 11.86 2.77 -15.43
C ALA A 33 11.45 1.30 -15.62
N GLY A 34 10.34 0.89 -15.04
CA GLY A 34 9.80 -0.46 -15.12
C GLY A 34 9.04 -0.74 -16.41
N LYS A 35 8.57 -1.96 -16.51
CA LYS A 35 7.76 -2.41 -17.64
C LYS A 35 6.33 -1.89 -17.54
N GLN A 36 5.70 -1.70 -18.68
CA GLN A 36 4.28 -1.40 -18.77
C GLN A 36 3.44 -2.45 -18.04
N PRO A 37 2.50 -2.05 -17.17
CA PRO A 37 1.57 -2.96 -16.52
C PRO A 37 0.75 -3.76 -17.54
N LYS A 38 0.48 -5.02 -17.23
CA LYS A 38 -0.32 -5.90 -18.09
C LYS A 38 -1.33 -6.64 -17.25
N GLN A 39 -2.54 -6.81 -17.80
CA GLN A 39 -3.56 -7.66 -17.18
C GLN A 39 -3.01 -9.08 -16.94
N PRO A 40 -3.30 -9.69 -15.79
CA PRO A 40 -2.95 -11.09 -15.54
C PRO A 40 -3.58 -11.97 -16.63
N LYS A 41 -2.84 -13.01 -17.02
CA LYS A 41 -3.37 -13.95 -18.01
C LYS A 41 -4.65 -14.59 -17.45
N PRO A 42 -5.71 -14.73 -18.26
CA PRO A 42 -6.91 -15.44 -17.85
C PRO A 42 -6.56 -16.88 -17.50
N ILE A 43 -7.21 -17.40 -16.46
CA ILE A 43 -7.06 -18.78 -16.02
C ILE A 43 -7.65 -19.67 -17.12
N LYS A 44 -6.82 -20.54 -17.73
CA LYS A 44 -7.25 -21.51 -18.73
C LYS A 44 -7.35 -22.91 -18.10
N GLY A 45 -8.55 -23.51 -18.14
CA GLY A 45 -8.81 -24.86 -17.66
C GLY A 45 -8.87 -24.97 -16.13
N ASP A 46 -8.82 -26.21 -15.62
CA ASP A 46 -8.95 -26.56 -14.18
C ASP A 46 -7.70 -26.25 -13.33
N LYS A 47 -6.78 -25.46 -13.84
CA LYS A 47 -5.59 -25.08 -13.06
C LYS A 47 -5.96 -24.02 -12.03
N ALA A 48 -5.51 -24.23 -10.78
CA ALA A 48 -5.64 -23.23 -9.73
C ALA A 48 -5.01 -21.89 -10.18
N PRO A 49 -5.65 -20.76 -9.85
CA PRO A 49 -5.10 -19.43 -10.19
C PRO A 49 -3.72 -19.23 -9.55
N VAL A 50 -2.77 -18.75 -10.35
CA VAL A 50 -1.49 -18.29 -9.83
C VAL A 50 -1.65 -16.81 -9.47
N PHE A 51 -1.46 -16.51 -8.19
CA PHE A 51 -1.53 -15.15 -7.65
C PHE A 51 -0.13 -14.58 -7.46
N ASN A 52 0.00 -13.27 -7.59
CA ASN A 52 1.22 -12.56 -7.21
C ASN A 52 1.35 -12.50 -5.70
N ALA A 53 2.59 -12.57 -5.21
CA ALA A 53 2.86 -12.54 -3.77
C ALA A 53 2.57 -11.16 -3.14
N ARG A 54 2.62 -10.07 -3.93
CA ARG A 54 2.34 -8.72 -3.44
C ARG A 54 0.88 -8.36 -3.61
N VAL A 55 0.19 -8.24 -2.50
CA VAL A 55 -1.21 -7.80 -2.42
C VAL A 55 -1.34 -6.53 -1.58
N SER A 56 -2.43 -5.79 -1.80
CA SER A 56 -2.85 -4.69 -0.94
C SER A 56 -4.27 -4.94 -0.44
N ALA A 57 -4.51 -4.58 0.82
CA ALA A 57 -5.85 -4.51 1.40
C ALA A 57 -6.41 -3.11 1.10
N ILE A 58 -7.21 -3.00 0.07
CA ILE A 58 -7.81 -1.73 -0.37
C ILE A 58 -8.97 -1.38 0.55
N SER A 59 -8.86 -0.20 1.17
CA SER A 59 -9.88 0.34 2.07
C SER A 59 -11.08 0.91 1.31
N SER A 60 -12.20 1.11 2.03
CA SER A 60 -13.40 1.71 1.43
C SER A 60 -13.16 3.13 0.89
N ALA A 61 -12.28 3.90 1.51
CA ALA A 61 -11.93 5.24 1.01
C ALA A 61 -11.15 5.16 -0.31
N SER A 62 -10.19 4.22 -0.39
CA SER A 62 -9.44 3.98 -1.62
C SER A 62 -10.33 3.41 -2.73
N GLU A 63 -11.24 2.49 -2.39
CA GLU A 63 -12.26 1.97 -3.31
C GLU A 63 -13.12 3.10 -3.90
N ALA A 64 -13.58 4.04 -3.06
CA ALA A 64 -14.38 5.17 -3.51
C ALA A 64 -13.65 6.04 -4.54
N LEU A 65 -12.36 6.33 -4.32
CA LEU A 65 -11.55 7.06 -5.31
C LEU A 65 -11.37 6.26 -6.60
N LEU A 66 -11.07 4.96 -6.51
CA LEU A 66 -10.91 4.13 -7.70
C LEU A 66 -12.21 4.00 -8.51
N LYS A 67 -13.37 4.02 -7.85
CA LYS A 67 -14.69 4.11 -8.50
C LYS A 67 -14.90 5.47 -9.18
N ASP A 68 -14.60 6.56 -8.50
CA ASP A 68 -14.70 7.91 -9.08
C ASP A 68 -13.81 8.08 -10.32
N LEU A 69 -12.69 7.37 -10.37
CA LEU A 69 -11.76 7.36 -11.49
C LEU A 69 -12.10 6.31 -12.58
N ASP A 70 -13.23 5.64 -12.49
CA ASP A 70 -13.70 4.60 -13.43
C ASP A 70 -12.72 3.42 -13.58
N VAL A 71 -11.97 3.09 -12.51
CA VAL A 71 -10.97 2.01 -12.47
C VAL A 71 -11.53 0.74 -11.86
N TRP A 72 -12.44 0.86 -10.89
CA TRP A 72 -12.87 -0.27 -10.04
C TRP A 72 -13.37 -1.46 -10.82
N ASP A 73 -14.22 -1.24 -11.81
CA ASP A 73 -14.84 -2.28 -12.63
C ASP A 73 -13.86 -2.93 -13.64
N LYS A 74 -12.66 -2.35 -13.80
CA LYS A 74 -11.57 -2.90 -14.63
C LYS A 74 -10.65 -3.83 -13.86
N ILE A 75 -10.80 -3.92 -12.53
CA ILE A 75 -10.00 -4.81 -11.69
C ILE A 75 -10.44 -6.24 -11.94
N ALA A 76 -9.61 -7.02 -12.65
CA ALA A 76 -9.94 -8.34 -13.17
C ALA A 76 -10.28 -9.38 -12.08
N ARG A 77 -9.69 -9.24 -10.90
CA ARG A 77 -9.95 -10.09 -9.74
C ARG A 77 -9.65 -9.38 -8.43
N MET A 78 -10.51 -9.59 -7.46
CA MET A 78 -10.40 -9.07 -6.11
C MET A 78 -11.09 -10.01 -5.13
N GLN A 79 -10.70 -9.98 -3.88
CA GLN A 79 -11.36 -10.73 -2.82
C GLN A 79 -11.88 -9.77 -1.75
N PRO A 80 -13.21 -9.58 -1.65
CA PRO A 80 -13.78 -8.87 -0.51
C PRO A 80 -13.56 -9.69 0.76
N TYR A 81 -13.14 -9.04 1.85
CA TYR A 81 -13.17 -9.66 3.17
C TYR A 81 -14.23 -9.00 4.03
N THR A 82 -15.05 -9.84 4.65
CA THR A 82 -16.21 -9.41 5.44
C THR A 82 -15.97 -9.55 6.94
N HIS A 83 -14.91 -10.26 7.31
CA HIS A 83 -14.50 -10.53 8.69
C HIS A 83 -13.03 -10.23 8.88
N MET A 84 -12.68 -9.79 10.07
CA MET A 84 -11.29 -9.67 10.52
C MET A 84 -11.15 -10.30 11.89
N HIS A 85 -10.13 -11.15 12.07
CA HIS A 85 -9.81 -11.80 13.33
C HIS A 85 -8.35 -11.59 13.67
N VAL A 86 -8.09 -10.99 14.82
CA VAL A 86 -6.75 -10.67 15.31
C VAL A 86 -6.59 -11.23 16.72
N TRP A 87 -5.51 -11.95 17.01
CA TRP A 87 -5.25 -12.52 18.33
C TRP A 87 -3.77 -12.52 18.67
N ASP A 88 -3.49 -12.72 19.97
CA ASP A 88 -2.16 -12.95 20.52
C ASP A 88 -1.93 -14.48 20.67
N THR A 89 -0.89 -15.02 20.02
CA THR A 89 -0.61 -16.47 20.10
C THR A 89 -0.14 -16.95 21.46
N ASP A 90 0.40 -16.04 22.27
CA ASP A 90 0.94 -16.30 23.62
C ASP A 90 -0.01 -15.89 24.75
N GLY A 91 -1.22 -15.46 24.41
CA GLY A 91 -2.17 -14.91 25.34
C GLY A 91 -3.62 -15.33 25.04
N PHE A 92 -4.54 -14.66 25.72
CA PHE A 92 -5.99 -14.84 25.57
C PHE A 92 -6.67 -13.64 24.92
N GLY A 93 -5.90 -12.65 24.47
CA GLY A 93 -6.42 -11.44 23.84
C GLY A 93 -6.76 -11.69 22.38
N GLU A 94 -8.01 -11.47 22.05
CA GLU A 94 -8.50 -11.52 20.67
C GLU A 94 -9.51 -10.40 20.38
N ILE A 95 -9.58 -9.98 19.14
CA ILE A 95 -10.61 -9.09 18.62
C ILE A 95 -11.10 -9.64 17.28
N ALA A 96 -12.41 -9.79 17.17
CA ALA A 96 -13.06 -10.17 15.94
C ALA A 96 -14.15 -9.13 15.60
N PHE A 97 -14.22 -8.77 14.33
CA PHE A 97 -15.27 -7.88 13.82
C PHE A 97 -15.63 -8.22 12.39
N ASP A 98 -16.83 -7.86 12.03
CA ASP A 98 -17.44 -8.09 10.73
C ASP A 98 -18.09 -6.80 10.19
N THR A 99 -18.67 -6.89 9.01
CA THR A 99 -19.38 -5.78 8.38
C THR A 99 -20.55 -5.27 9.21
N HIS A 100 -21.19 -6.11 10.05
CA HIS A 100 -22.31 -5.73 10.93
C HIS A 100 -21.83 -4.96 12.18
N SER A 101 -20.58 -5.17 12.56
CA SER A 101 -19.96 -4.48 13.71
C SER A 101 -19.55 -3.04 13.39
N VAL A 102 -19.60 -2.63 12.12
CA VAL A 102 -19.23 -1.28 11.67
C VAL A 102 -20.39 -0.32 11.95
N PRO A 103 -20.18 0.75 12.73
CA PRO A 103 -21.21 1.80 12.86
C PRO A 103 -21.45 2.44 11.49
N THR A 104 -22.62 2.22 10.90
CA THR A 104 -22.97 2.80 9.60
C THR A 104 -23.88 4.00 9.80
N MET A 105 -23.40 5.18 9.36
CA MET A 105 -24.29 6.29 8.99
C MET A 105 -24.68 6.10 7.52
N GLY A 106 -25.62 5.19 7.21
CA GLY A 106 -26.06 4.93 5.82
C GLY A 106 -26.23 3.46 5.46
N THR A 107 -26.04 3.10 4.19
CA THR A 107 -26.16 1.74 3.67
C THR A 107 -25.17 0.77 4.32
N PRO A 108 -25.60 -0.45 4.70
CA PRO A 108 -24.71 -1.46 5.24
C PRO A 108 -23.53 -1.72 4.27
N LYS A 109 -22.32 -1.77 4.78
CA LYS A 109 -21.15 -2.10 3.97
C LYS A 109 -21.13 -3.60 3.67
N LEU A 110 -20.91 -3.95 2.42
CA LEU A 110 -20.84 -5.33 1.97
C LEU A 110 -19.50 -5.99 2.29
N ALA A 111 -18.43 -5.19 2.49
CA ALA A 111 -17.10 -5.67 2.84
C ALA A 111 -16.39 -4.65 3.75
N LEU A 112 -15.44 -5.14 4.55
CA LEU A 112 -14.50 -4.30 5.31
C LEU A 112 -13.42 -3.69 4.40
N GLY A 113 -13.11 -4.36 3.31
CA GLY A 113 -12.17 -3.98 2.28
C GLY A 113 -11.95 -5.12 1.29
N HIS A 114 -11.00 -4.93 0.38
CA HIS A 114 -10.72 -5.88 -0.70
C HIS A 114 -9.23 -6.21 -0.75
N ILE A 115 -8.89 -7.50 -0.78
CA ILE A 115 -7.51 -7.94 -1.04
C ILE A 115 -7.33 -8.06 -2.55
N ILE A 116 -6.37 -7.31 -3.07
CA ILE A 116 -6.13 -7.22 -4.51
C ILE A 116 -4.62 -7.26 -4.76
N GLU A 117 -4.19 -8.00 -5.76
CA GLU A 117 -2.80 -8.04 -6.20
C GLU A 117 -2.40 -6.68 -6.79
N ASN A 118 -1.23 -6.19 -6.41
CA ASN A 118 -0.75 -4.87 -6.86
C ASN A 118 -0.62 -4.79 -8.39
N GLU A 119 -0.23 -5.88 -9.05
CA GLU A 119 -0.13 -5.92 -10.51
C GLU A 119 -1.50 -5.83 -11.18
N VAL A 120 -2.54 -6.41 -10.57
CA VAL A 120 -3.93 -6.33 -11.07
C VAL A 120 -4.44 -4.90 -10.96
N ILE A 121 -4.17 -4.23 -9.84
CA ILE A 121 -4.53 -2.80 -9.67
C ILE A 121 -3.80 -1.94 -10.69
N ASN A 122 -2.49 -2.13 -10.85
CA ASN A 122 -1.69 -1.36 -11.79
C ASN A 122 -2.15 -1.55 -13.23
N ALA A 123 -2.53 -2.77 -13.61
CA ALA A 123 -3.04 -3.07 -14.95
C ALA A 123 -4.38 -2.36 -15.23
N ALA A 124 -5.30 -2.39 -14.27
CA ALA A 124 -6.59 -1.70 -14.38
C ALA A 124 -6.42 -0.17 -14.44
N LEU A 125 -5.54 0.38 -13.60
CA LEU A 125 -5.20 1.80 -13.63
C LEU A 125 -4.57 2.22 -14.97
N PHE A 126 -3.63 1.45 -15.48
CA PHE A 126 -3.00 1.75 -16.75
C PHE A 126 -3.99 1.65 -17.91
N GLU A 127 -4.83 0.61 -17.93
CA GLU A 127 -5.91 0.48 -18.93
C GLU A 127 -6.80 1.72 -18.91
N GLN A 128 -7.24 2.19 -17.75
CA GLN A 128 -8.05 3.41 -17.63
C GLN A 128 -7.29 4.65 -18.12
N LEU A 129 -6.00 4.78 -17.80
CA LEU A 129 -5.20 5.92 -18.23
C LEU A 129 -5.08 6.03 -19.76
N THR A 130 -5.10 4.90 -20.49
CA THR A 130 -5.03 4.90 -21.96
C THR A 130 -6.23 5.53 -22.64
N HIS A 131 -7.34 5.74 -21.94
CA HIS A 131 -8.51 6.43 -22.48
C HIS A 131 -8.37 7.98 -22.50
N TYR A 132 -7.33 8.51 -21.87
CA TYR A 132 -7.09 9.95 -21.79
C TYR A 132 -6.04 10.41 -22.84
N ALA A 133 -6.48 11.10 -23.88
CA ALA A 133 -5.60 11.64 -24.95
C ALA A 133 -4.62 12.72 -24.44
N ASN A 134 -4.83 13.28 -23.25
CA ASN A 134 -3.99 14.28 -22.60
C ASN A 134 -2.99 13.66 -21.60
N ALA A 135 -2.79 12.34 -21.62
CA ALA A 135 -1.85 11.63 -20.79
C ALA A 135 -0.85 10.82 -21.64
N ASP A 136 0.41 11.21 -21.63
CA ASP A 136 1.50 10.49 -22.27
C ASP A 136 2.19 9.56 -21.25
N CYS A 137 2.53 8.32 -21.63
CA CYS A 137 3.16 7.34 -20.75
C CYS A 137 4.44 6.78 -21.37
N TYR A 138 5.54 6.84 -20.63
CA TYR A 138 6.84 6.30 -21.02
C TYR A 138 7.30 5.25 -20.00
N PHE A 139 7.20 3.99 -20.39
CA PHE A 139 7.70 2.83 -19.63
C PHE A 139 9.06 2.39 -20.16
N ASN A 140 9.85 1.66 -19.35
CA ASN A 140 11.25 1.38 -19.62
C ASN A 140 12.01 2.66 -19.98
N ALA A 141 11.68 3.76 -19.31
CA ALA A 141 12.24 5.07 -19.54
C ALA A 141 12.87 5.61 -18.26
N LYS A 142 14.07 6.16 -18.38
CA LYS A 142 14.77 6.78 -17.26
C LYS A 142 14.47 8.26 -17.24
N ALA A 143 14.19 8.80 -16.07
CA ALA A 143 14.16 10.24 -15.82
C ALA A 143 15.51 10.68 -15.24
N SER A 144 16.14 11.69 -15.86
CA SER A 144 17.42 12.26 -15.43
C SER A 144 17.38 13.78 -15.57
N ASP A 145 18.43 14.46 -15.11
CA ASP A 145 18.57 15.92 -15.15
C ASP A 145 17.35 16.68 -14.61
N LEU A 146 16.92 16.30 -13.40
CA LEU A 146 15.78 16.92 -12.75
C LEU A 146 16.17 18.29 -12.18
N HIS A 147 15.53 19.35 -12.64
CA HIS A 147 15.72 20.70 -12.10
C HIS A 147 14.45 21.53 -12.11
N THR A 148 14.49 22.62 -11.37
CA THR A 148 13.43 23.63 -11.34
C THR A 148 14.02 25.01 -11.63
N ASN A 149 13.19 25.86 -12.23
CA ASN A 149 13.45 27.29 -12.42
C ASN A 149 12.21 28.10 -11.98
N GLU A 150 12.18 29.39 -12.30
CA GLU A 150 11.06 30.26 -11.96
C GLU A 150 9.73 29.84 -12.60
N SER A 151 9.77 29.22 -13.78
CA SER A 151 8.59 28.88 -14.59
C SER A 151 8.08 27.46 -14.42
N GLY A 152 8.87 26.56 -13.79
CA GLY A 152 8.46 25.15 -13.64
C GLY A 152 9.59 24.20 -13.32
N ALA A 153 9.29 22.92 -13.47
CA ALA A 153 10.24 21.81 -13.40
C ALA A 153 10.55 21.26 -14.79
N SER A 154 11.75 20.74 -14.96
CA SER A 154 12.19 20.09 -16.20
C SER A 154 13.06 18.86 -15.93
N LEU A 155 13.06 17.95 -16.90
CA LEU A 155 13.89 16.74 -16.85
C LEU A 155 14.16 16.20 -18.26
N LEU A 156 15.15 15.32 -18.37
CA LEU A 156 15.41 14.52 -19.56
C LEU A 156 14.71 13.16 -19.41
N ILE A 157 13.90 12.81 -20.41
CA ILE A 157 13.28 11.48 -20.54
C ILE A 157 14.09 10.66 -21.52
N GLU A 158 14.59 9.52 -21.09
CA GLU A 158 15.44 8.60 -21.85
C GLU A 158 14.70 7.26 -22.06
N PRO A 159 13.85 7.13 -23.08
CA PRO A 159 13.18 5.87 -23.38
C PRO A 159 14.19 4.84 -23.93
N ASN A 160 14.03 3.57 -23.56
CA ASN A 160 14.98 2.50 -23.96
C ASN A 160 15.07 2.26 -25.49
N LYS A 161 14.05 2.67 -26.27
CA LYS A 161 13.94 2.40 -27.71
C LYS A 161 13.64 3.64 -28.57
N ALA A 162 13.81 4.84 -28.03
CA ALA A 162 13.58 6.09 -28.74
C ALA A 162 14.62 7.13 -28.30
N GLU A 163 14.71 8.21 -29.04
CA GLU A 163 15.60 9.31 -28.70
C GLU A 163 15.19 9.99 -27.38
N ALA A 164 16.17 10.40 -26.62
CA ALA A 164 15.97 11.16 -25.40
C ALA A 164 15.44 12.56 -25.72
N PHE A 165 14.54 13.08 -24.89
CA PHE A 165 13.99 14.41 -25.07
C PHE A 165 13.74 15.12 -23.75
N HIS A 166 13.80 16.46 -23.78
CA HIS A 166 13.47 17.28 -22.62
C HIS A 166 11.97 17.46 -22.47
N ALA A 167 11.48 17.29 -21.24
CA ALA A 167 10.12 17.61 -20.84
C ALA A 167 10.13 18.70 -19.75
N SER A 168 9.15 19.60 -19.80
CA SER A 168 8.93 20.63 -18.79
C SER A 168 7.48 20.69 -18.36
N ALA A 169 7.23 21.07 -17.09
CA ALA A 169 5.89 21.20 -16.55
C ALA A 169 5.84 22.24 -15.41
N LYS A 170 4.65 22.71 -15.08
CA LYS A 170 4.41 23.56 -13.91
C LYS A 170 4.62 22.81 -12.58
N LEU A 171 4.38 21.50 -12.59
CA LEU A 171 4.52 20.64 -11.41
C LEU A 171 5.18 19.32 -11.79
N LEU A 172 6.17 18.90 -10.99
CA LEU A 172 6.77 17.57 -11.01
C LEU A 172 6.36 16.84 -9.73
N VAL A 173 5.85 15.61 -9.88
CA VAL A 173 5.46 14.77 -8.75
C VAL A 173 6.28 13.50 -8.75
N GLY A 174 7.00 13.26 -7.65
CA GLY A 174 7.70 12.01 -7.39
C GLY A 174 6.78 11.00 -6.71
N ALA A 175 6.44 9.93 -7.43
CA ALA A 175 5.72 8.75 -6.96
C ALA A 175 6.58 7.47 -7.15
N ASP A 176 7.91 7.63 -7.11
CA ASP A 176 8.94 6.67 -7.50
C ASP A 176 9.42 5.78 -6.33
N GLY A 177 8.58 5.65 -5.30
CA GLY A 177 8.71 4.67 -4.25
C GLY A 177 9.77 5.00 -3.19
N ALA A 178 10.02 4.03 -2.31
CA ALA A 178 10.85 4.19 -1.11
C ALA A 178 12.29 4.66 -1.38
N ASN A 179 12.83 4.35 -2.56
CA ASN A 179 14.18 4.78 -3.00
C ASN A 179 14.13 5.97 -3.97
N SER A 180 13.17 6.87 -3.78
CA SER A 180 12.87 7.99 -4.66
C SER A 180 14.10 8.78 -5.10
N LYS A 181 14.27 8.88 -6.42
CA LYS A 181 15.26 9.75 -7.07
C LYS A 181 14.82 11.20 -7.00
N VAL A 182 13.51 11.47 -7.13
CA VAL A 182 12.97 12.83 -6.99
C VAL A 182 13.31 13.38 -5.62
N ARG A 183 13.06 12.60 -4.55
CA ARG A 183 13.41 12.99 -3.17
C ARG A 183 14.89 13.37 -3.04
N SER A 184 15.78 12.52 -3.57
CA SER A 184 17.23 12.77 -3.49
C SER A 184 17.70 13.92 -4.37
N SER A 185 17.20 14.06 -5.60
CA SER A 185 17.59 15.12 -6.54
C SER A 185 17.23 16.52 -6.04
N PHE A 186 16.12 16.65 -5.31
CA PHE A 186 15.71 17.95 -4.72
C PHE A 186 16.13 18.13 -3.25
N GLY A 187 17.02 17.27 -2.75
CA GLY A 187 17.60 17.40 -1.41
C GLY A 187 16.58 17.26 -0.28
N PHE A 188 15.48 16.55 -0.49
CA PHE A 188 14.52 16.28 0.57
C PHE A 188 15.12 15.25 1.54
N THR A 189 15.59 15.72 2.68
CA THR A 189 16.07 14.85 3.75
C THR A 189 14.93 13.99 4.30
N HIS A 190 15.27 12.83 4.80
CA HIS A 190 14.29 11.95 5.44
C HIS A 190 14.82 11.40 6.75
N THR A 191 13.93 11.20 7.69
CA THR A 191 14.19 10.46 8.91
C THR A 191 13.99 8.99 8.61
N PHE A 192 14.91 8.17 9.08
CA PHE A 192 14.97 6.75 8.82
C PHE A 192 15.03 6.01 10.15
N TRP A 193 14.17 4.99 10.29
CA TRP A 193 14.25 4.00 11.37
C TRP A 193 14.28 2.60 10.75
N ASP A 194 15.28 1.84 11.12
CA ASP A 194 15.28 0.41 10.87
C ASP A 194 14.54 -0.27 12.02
N TYR A 195 13.55 -1.07 11.70
CA TYR A 195 12.82 -1.82 12.71
C TYR A 195 13.51 -3.10 13.13
N ASP A 196 14.64 -3.43 12.48
CA ASP A 196 15.30 -4.74 12.60
C ASP A 196 14.31 -5.92 12.37
N HIS A 197 13.39 -5.70 11.43
CA HIS A 197 12.39 -6.69 11.04
C HIS A 197 12.38 -6.89 9.53
N HIS A 198 12.05 -8.12 9.12
CA HIS A 198 11.81 -8.48 7.72
C HIS A 198 10.36 -8.95 7.55
N GLY A 199 9.78 -8.62 6.41
CA GLY A 199 8.50 -9.15 5.96
C GLY A 199 8.74 -10.29 4.98
N ILE A 200 8.31 -11.51 5.35
CA ILE A 200 8.30 -12.66 4.46
C ILE A 200 6.91 -12.75 3.82
N VAL A 201 6.84 -12.74 2.50
CA VAL A 201 5.60 -12.86 1.75
C VAL A 201 5.62 -14.10 0.86
N ALA A 202 4.50 -14.78 0.77
CA ALA A 202 4.24 -15.89 -0.13
C ALA A 202 2.74 -16.08 -0.30
N ASN A 203 2.32 -16.85 -1.30
CA ASN A 203 0.96 -17.36 -1.39
C ASN A 203 0.93 -18.82 -0.94
N VAL A 204 -0.12 -19.17 -0.23
CA VAL A 204 -0.30 -20.51 0.33
C VAL A 204 -1.70 -21.06 0.01
N SER A 205 -1.79 -22.38 -0.14
CA SER A 205 -3.04 -23.12 -0.07
C SER A 205 -3.28 -23.64 1.33
N THR A 206 -4.55 -23.73 1.73
CA THR A 206 -4.96 -24.13 3.07
C THR A 206 -6.01 -25.24 3.00
N GLN A 207 -5.99 -26.16 3.97
CA GLN A 207 -6.96 -27.26 4.06
C GLN A 207 -8.37 -26.72 4.26
N TYR A 208 -8.56 -25.75 5.16
CA TYR A 208 -9.85 -25.14 5.42
C TYR A 208 -9.97 -23.80 4.69
N ALA A 209 -11.15 -23.51 4.17
CA ALA A 209 -11.44 -22.25 3.48
C ALA A 209 -11.29 -21.04 4.42
N HIS A 210 -10.83 -19.93 3.86
CA HIS A 210 -10.62 -18.68 4.64
C HIS A 210 -11.93 -18.01 5.10
N GLY A 211 -13.09 -18.33 4.49
CA GLY A 211 -14.40 -17.78 4.88
C GLY A 211 -14.46 -16.26 4.79
N ASN A 212 -13.82 -15.64 3.78
CA ASN A 212 -13.74 -14.19 3.58
C ASN A 212 -13.21 -13.43 4.81
N THR A 213 -12.33 -14.07 5.58
CA THR A 213 -11.77 -13.54 6.82
C THR A 213 -10.30 -13.21 6.65
N ALA A 214 -9.92 -11.94 6.85
CA ALA A 214 -8.53 -11.56 7.05
C ALA A 214 -8.13 -11.91 8.48
N ARG A 215 -7.06 -12.69 8.65
CA ARG A 215 -6.58 -13.14 9.96
C ARG A 215 -5.18 -12.63 10.24
N GLN A 216 -4.95 -12.20 11.49
CA GLN A 216 -3.64 -11.77 11.94
C GLN A 216 -3.35 -12.32 13.34
N ALA A 217 -2.31 -13.11 13.42
CA ALA A 217 -1.77 -13.64 14.68
C ALA A 217 -0.55 -12.82 15.09
N PHE A 218 -0.54 -12.27 16.30
CA PHE A 218 0.64 -11.66 16.89
C PHE A 218 1.47 -12.75 17.57
N THR A 219 2.62 -13.08 16.97
CA THR A 219 3.59 -14.01 17.53
C THR A 219 4.63 -13.26 18.36
N PRO A 220 5.43 -13.93 19.20
CA PRO A 220 6.47 -13.29 20.03
C PRO A 220 7.49 -12.46 19.22
N PHE A 221 7.73 -12.83 17.97
CA PHE A 221 8.75 -12.19 17.12
C PHE A 221 8.18 -11.32 16.01
N GLY A 222 6.85 -11.16 15.96
CA GLY A 222 6.16 -10.31 15.02
C GLY A 222 4.84 -10.89 14.48
N PRO A 223 4.03 -10.10 13.80
CA PRO A 223 2.73 -10.53 13.30
C PRO A 223 2.83 -11.40 12.04
N LEU A 224 1.92 -12.38 11.97
CA LEU A 224 1.62 -13.17 10.79
C LEU A 224 0.20 -12.87 10.32
N ALA A 225 0.04 -12.36 9.11
CA ALA A 225 -1.24 -12.14 8.47
C ALA A 225 -1.52 -13.19 7.38
N PHE A 226 -2.77 -13.66 7.31
CA PHE A 226 -3.33 -14.42 6.19
C PHE A 226 -4.42 -13.57 5.54
N LEU A 227 -4.17 -13.15 4.32
CA LEU A 227 -5.05 -12.29 3.53
C LEU A 227 -5.76 -13.14 2.48
N PRO A 228 -7.11 -13.22 2.52
CA PRO A 228 -7.87 -14.09 1.62
C PRO A 228 -7.70 -13.68 0.16
N LEU A 229 -7.51 -14.66 -0.72
CA LEU A 229 -7.47 -14.49 -2.18
C LEU A 229 -8.80 -14.95 -2.79
N SER A 230 -9.01 -14.74 -4.07
CA SER A 230 -10.27 -15.09 -4.74
C SER A 230 -10.56 -16.60 -4.83
N ASP A 231 -9.57 -17.44 -4.59
CA ASP A 231 -9.77 -18.88 -4.35
C ASP A 231 -10.01 -19.10 -2.84
N PRO A 232 -11.11 -19.77 -2.42
CA PRO A 232 -11.46 -19.95 -1.00
C PRO A 232 -10.38 -20.64 -0.16
N HIS A 233 -9.52 -21.41 -0.78
CA HIS A 233 -8.44 -22.15 -0.13
C HIS A 233 -7.06 -21.51 -0.32
N GLN A 234 -6.99 -20.31 -0.86
CA GLN A 234 -5.72 -19.61 -1.05
C GLN A 234 -5.66 -18.30 -0.27
N SER A 235 -4.51 -18.02 0.31
CA SER A 235 -4.23 -16.77 1.03
C SER A 235 -2.84 -16.25 0.68
N SER A 236 -2.70 -14.92 0.64
CA SER A 236 -1.38 -14.30 0.68
C SER A 236 -0.96 -14.14 2.14
N ILE A 237 0.26 -14.56 2.47
CA ILE A 237 0.81 -14.36 3.82
C ILE A 237 1.75 -13.17 3.87
N VAL A 238 1.73 -12.46 4.99
CA VAL A 238 2.74 -11.46 5.37
C VAL A 238 3.22 -11.81 6.77
N PHE A 239 4.40 -12.37 6.86
CA PHE A 239 5.02 -12.77 8.12
C PHE A 239 6.13 -11.79 8.50
N SER A 240 5.83 -10.88 9.38
CA SER A 240 6.78 -9.89 9.91
C SER A 240 7.56 -10.52 11.06
N GLN A 241 8.89 -10.53 10.98
CA GLN A 241 9.76 -11.17 11.95
C GLN A 241 11.00 -10.34 12.22
N GLN A 242 11.56 -10.44 13.42
CA GLN A 242 12.91 -9.91 13.69
C GLN A 242 13.91 -10.49 12.71
N SER A 243 14.91 -9.70 12.28
CA SER A 243 15.84 -10.07 11.20
C SER A 243 16.50 -11.44 11.38
N ASN A 244 16.92 -11.77 12.61
CA ASN A 244 17.51 -13.07 12.92
C ASN A 244 16.53 -14.24 12.81
N GLN A 245 15.25 -14.03 13.13
CA GLN A 245 14.21 -15.05 13.01
C GLN A 245 13.74 -15.19 11.56
N ALA A 246 13.64 -14.07 10.85
CA ALA A 246 13.34 -14.08 9.42
C ALA A 246 14.38 -14.88 8.63
N ALA A 247 15.69 -14.66 8.90
CA ALA A 247 16.76 -15.42 8.28
C ALA A 247 16.59 -16.94 8.53
N LYS A 248 16.34 -17.36 9.78
CA LYS A 248 16.08 -18.76 10.10
C LYS A 248 14.89 -19.34 9.35
N LEU A 249 13.80 -18.58 9.23
CA LEU A 249 12.60 -19.01 8.49
C LEU A 249 12.88 -19.12 6.98
N MET A 250 13.72 -18.26 6.43
CA MET A 250 14.10 -18.32 5.02
C MET A 250 15.03 -19.49 4.71
N ASP A 251 15.85 -19.95 5.68
CA ASP A 251 16.76 -21.10 5.55
C ASP A 251 16.03 -22.45 5.67
N LEU A 252 14.80 -22.50 6.19
CA LEU A 252 14.01 -23.73 6.26
C LEU A 252 13.71 -24.27 4.85
N ASN A 253 13.57 -25.59 4.71
CA ASN A 253 12.95 -26.17 3.54
C ASN A 253 11.43 -25.87 3.54
N ASP A 254 10.75 -26.11 2.41
CA ASP A 254 9.34 -25.75 2.26
C ASP A 254 8.44 -26.44 3.29
N ALA A 255 8.63 -27.74 3.53
CA ALA A 255 7.82 -28.50 4.50
C ALA A 255 8.00 -27.99 5.94
N GLU A 256 9.22 -27.63 6.33
CA GLU A 256 9.50 -27.05 7.66
C GLU A 256 8.88 -25.66 7.81
N PHE A 257 8.95 -24.81 6.76
CA PHE A 257 8.33 -23.50 6.76
C PHE A 257 6.81 -23.57 6.79
N GLU A 258 6.19 -24.46 6.02
CA GLU A 258 4.74 -24.75 6.04
C GLU A 258 4.29 -25.14 7.46
N LYS A 259 5.06 -26.01 8.12
CA LYS A 259 4.79 -26.40 9.52
C LYS A 259 4.94 -25.21 10.46
N ALA A 260 5.94 -24.36 10.27
CA ALA A 260 6.12 -23.14 11.08
C ALA A 260 4.94 -22.18 10.91
N LEU A 261 4.40 -22.03 9.71
CA LEU A 261 3.19 -21.24 9.46
C LEU A 261 1.96 -21.83 10.17
N GLN A 262 1.77 -23.17 10.10
CA GLN A 262 0.66 -23.85 10.78
C GLN A 262 0.69 -23.58 12.29
N VAL A 263 1.86 -23.68 12.91
CA VAL A 263 2.04 -23.41 14.34
C VAL A 263 1.76 -21.93 14.64
N ALA A 264 2.33 -21.03 13.87
CA ALA A 264 2.20 -19.58 14.07
C ALA A 264 0.76 -19.06 13.93
N ILE A 265 -0.10 -19.74 13.14
CA ILE A 265 -1.54 -19.42 12.98
C ILE A 265 -2.43 -20.28 13.89
N ASN A 266 -1.87 -20.94 14.92
CA ASN A 266 -2.60 -21.84 15.83
C ASN A 266 -3.38 -22.94 15.07
N ASN A 267 -2.83 -23.47 14.01
CA ASN A 267 -3.45 -24.53 13.17
C ASN A 267 -4.86 -24.19 12.63
N HIS A 268 -5.20 -22.91 12.55
CA HIS A 268 -6.55 -22.41 12.21
C HIS A 268 -7.03 -22.84 10.82
N TYR A 269 -6.08 -23.12 9.93
CA TYR A 269 -6.33 -23.47 8.54
C TYR A 269 -6.07 -24.94 8.18
N GLY A 270 -5.73 -25.77 9.19
CA GLY A 270 -5.27 -27.14 8.94
C GLY A 270 -3.91 -27.13 8.24
N SER A 271 -3.71 -28.04 7.28
CA SER A 271 -2.46 -28.04 6.49
C SER A 271 -2.33 -26.78 5.64
N VAL A 272 -1.11 -26.29 5.55
CA VAL A 272 -0.71 -25.13 4.73
C VAL A 272 0.36 -25.60 3.75
N THR A 273 0.25 -25.21 2.49
CA THR A 273 1.21 -25.55 1.44
C THR A 273 1.59 -24.32 0.64
N LEU A 274 2.88 -24.12 0.37
CA LEU A 274 3.39 -23.01 -0.41
C LEU A 274 3.01 -23.12 -1.90
N ASN A 275 2.47 -22.05 -2.47
CA ASN A 275 2.13 -21.94 -3.90
C ASN A 275 3.16 -21.09 -4.67
N THR A 276 3.90 -20.22 -3.98
CA THR A 276 4.92 -19.35 -4.56
C THR A 276 6.20 -19.41 -3.76
N PRO A 277 7.34 -19.09 -4.36
CA PRO A 277 8.57 -18.87 -3.60
C PRO A 277 8.35 -17.82 -2.51
N ARG A 278 9.03 -18.00 -1.39
CA ARG A 278 9.13 -17.01 -0.32
C ARG A 278 9.98 -15.84 -0.78
N VAL A 279 9.53 -14.63 -0.51
CA VAL A 279 10.30 -13.41 -0.74
C VAL A 279 10.37 -12.64 0.57
N ASP A 280 11.56 -12.27 0.99
CA ASP A 280 11.76 -11.41 2.15
C ASP A 280 12.21 -10.01 1.75
N PHE A 281 11.89 -9.03 2.58
CA PHE A 281 12.33 -7.65 2.43
C PHE A 281 12.42 -6.96 3.79
N PRO A 282 13.43 -6.08 3.97
CA PRO A 282 13.57 -5.36 5.23
C PRO A 282 12.43 -4.37 5.43
N LEU A 283 11.85 -4.37 6.62
CA LEU A 283 10.81 -3.44 7.01
C LEU A 283 11.45 -2.18 7.59
N ARG A 284 11.39 -1.12 6.81
CA ARG A 284 12.01 0.15 7.14
C ARG A 284 10.98 1.25 7.15
N MET A 285 11.01 2.10 8.16
CA MET A 285 10.25 3.33 8.14
C MET A 285 11.10 4.46 7.58
N ARG A 286 10.55 5.19 6.62
CA ARG A 286 11.15 6.40 6.07
C ARG A 286 10.09 7.49 6.03
N TYR A 287 10.47 8.66 6.47
CA TYR A 287 9.60 9.83 6.48
C TYR A 287 10.37 11.05 6.02
N ALA A 288 9.98 11.63 4.90
CA ALA A 288 10.64 12.82 4.36
C ALA A 288 10.34 14.05 5.21
N ASN A 289 11.39 14.80 5.57
CA ASN A 289 11.26 15.99 6.40
C ASN A 289 10.60 17.16 5.65
N LYS A 290 10.72 17.16 4.32
CA LYS A 290 9.99 18.04 3.40
C LYS A 290 9.39 17.20 2.30
N TRP A 291 8.17 17.52 1.89
CA TRP A 291 7.47 16.82 0.81
C TRP A 291 7.30 17.68 -0.41
N THR A 292 7.59 18.97 -0.29
CA THR A 292 7.41 19.94 -1.38
C THR A 292 8.50 20.99 -1.41
N CYS A 293 8.81 21.46 -2.62
CA CYS A 293 9.46 22.74 -2.88
C CYS A 293 8.75 23.39 -4.08
N LYS A 294 9.19 24.58 -4.52
CA LYS A 294 8.56 25.23 -5.70
C LYS A 294 8.61 24.28 -6.89
N HIS A 295 7.46 24.02 -7.51
CA HIS A 295 7.24 23.14 -8.65
C HIS A 295 7.47 21.64 -8.40
N VAL A 296 7.73 21.18 -7.17
CA VAL A 296 7.97 19.76 -6.89
C VAL A 296 7.18 19.29 -5.68
N ALA A 297 6.58 18.10 -5.79
CA ALA A 297 5.99 17.36 -4.68
C ALA A 297 6.41 15.89 -4.71
N ILE A 298 6.44 15.23 -3.56
CA ILE A 298 6.58 13.77 -3.44
C ILE A 298 5.36 13.19 -2.74
N ILE A 299 4.94 11.98 -3.15
CA ILE A 299 3.74 11.30 -2.67
C ILE A 299 4.01 9.80 -2.45
N GLY A 300 3.17 9.14 -1.67
CA GLY A 300 3.29 7.72 -1.36
C GLY A 300 4.62 7.37 -0.71
N ASP A 301 5.19 6.23 -1.06
CA ASP A 301 6.45 5.74 -0.48
C ASP A 301 7.64 6.67 -0.71
N ALA A 302 7.58 7.58 -1.69
CA ALA A 302 8.59 8.61 -1.88
C ALA A 302 8.60 9.63 -0.74
N ALA A 303 7.44 9.92 -0.16
CA ALA A 303 7.28 10.81 0.99
C ALA A 303 7.33 10.08 2.33
N HIS A 304 6.70 8.91 2.41
CA HIS A 304 6.58 8.12 3.64
C HIS A 304 6.45 6.63 3.34
N THR A 305 7.39 5.85 3.82
CA THR A 305 7.30 4.39 3.84
C THR A 305 6.99 3.98 5.26
N ILE A 306 5.84 3.35 5.48
CA ILE A 306 5.39 2.93 6.81
C ILE A 306 5.38 1.40 6.85
N HIS A 307 5.56 0.82 8.03
CA HIS A 307 5.47 -0.62 8.24
C HIS A 307 4.10 -1.13 7.76
N PRO A 308 4.05 -2.07 6.79
CA PRO A 308 2.80 -2.56 6.23
C PRO A 308 2.11 -3.52 7.20
N LEU A 309 1.44 -3.02 8.23
CA LEU A 309 0.50 -3.86 8.96
C LEU A 309 -0.69 -4.17 8.05
N ALA A 310 -0.87 -5.46 7.76
CA ALA A 310 -1.99 -5.98 6.97
C ALA A 310 -2.16 -5.38 5.55
N GLY A 311 -1.07 -5.02 4.85
CA GLY A 311 -1.15 -4.59 3.45
C GLY A 311 -1.71 -3.18 3.20
N GLN A 312 -1.72 -2.29 4.19
CA GLN A 312 -2.35 -0.96 4.10
C GLN A 312 -1.49 0.15 3.46
N GLY A 313 -0.25 -0.13 3.06
CA GLY A 313 0.66 0.89 2.52
C GLY A 313 0.11 1.65 1.31
N ALA A 314 -0.62 0.98 0.42
CA ALA A 314 -1.22 1.59 -0.75
C ALA A 314 -2.28 2.65 -0.40
N ASN A 315 -3.09 2.43 0.65
CA ASN A 315 -4.17 3.34 1.03
C ASN A 315 -3.66 4.72 1.43
N LEU A 316 -2.55 4.78 2.16
CA LEU A 316 -1.98 6.06 2.57
C LEU A 316 -1.48 6.86 1.35
N GLY A 317 -0.86 6.19 0.38
CA GLY A 317 -0.46 6.81 -0.89
C GLY A 317 -1.65 7.26 -1.74
N ILE A 318 -2.74 6.47 -1.78
CA ILE A 318 -4.00 6.84 -2.44
C ILE A 318 -4.64 8.07 -1.77
N SER A 319 -4.54 8.17 -0.44
CA SER A 319 -5.00 9.35 0.30
C SER A 319 -4.19 10.61 -0.01
N ASP A 320 -2.87 10.45 -0.28
CA ASP A 320 -2.05 11.56 -0.79
C ASP A 320 -2.56 12.05 -2.14
N VAL A 321 -2.89 11.11 -3.04
CA VAL A 321 -3.46 11.43 -4.36
C VAL A 321 -4.77 12.18 -4.22
N LEU A 322 -5.71 11.67 -3.43
CA LEU A 322 -7.01 12.32 -3.20
C LEU A 322 -6.83 13.78 -2.75
N THR A 323 -5.95 13.99 -1.75
CA THR A 323 -5.66 15.33 -1.23
C THR A 323 -5.03 16.23 -2.27
N LEU A 324 -4.07 15.71 -3.04
CA LEU A 324 -3.39 16.51 -4.07
C LEU A 324 -4.34 16.87 -5.21
N LEU A 325 -5.19 15.94 -5.66
CA LEU A 325 -6.21 16.18 -6.68
C LEU A 325 -7.21 17.26 -6.27
N ASP A 326 -7.68 17.22 -5.03
CA ASP A 326 -8.60 18.24 -4.49
C ASP A 326 -7.95 19.65 -4.44
N ILE A 327 -6.68 19.71 -4.04
CA ILE A 327 -5.93 20.96 -4.00
C ILE A 327 -5.64 21.48 -5.39
N VAL A 328 -5.26 20.62 -6.35
CA VAL A 328 -5.03 21.00 -7.76
C VAL A 328 -6.31 21.54 -8.38
N ALA A 329 -7.45 20.88 -8.17
CA ALA A 329 -8.73 21.32 -8.69
C ALA A 329 -9.10 22.76 -8.26
N LYS A 330 -8.77 23.12 -7.02
CA LYS A 330 -9.02 24.44 -6.42
C LYS A 330 -7.99 25.51 -6.78
N HIS A 331 -6.81 25.12 -7.30
CA HIS A 331 -5.66 26.00 -7.48
C HIS A 331 -4.97 25.82 -8.85
N LYS A 332 -5.71 25.57 -9.93
CA LYS A 332 -5.15 25.33 -11.29
C LYS A 332 -4.26 26.46 -11.77
N ASP A 333 -4.62 27.72 -11.48
CA ASP A 333 -3.86 28.91 -11.92
C ASP A 333 -2.51 29.04 -11.18
N SER A 334 -2.37 28.45 -10.01
CA SER A 334 -1.17 28.46 -9.19
C SER A 334 -0.50 27.09 -9.08
N LEU A 335 -0.68 26.25 -10.10
CA LEU A 335 -0.12 24.90 -10.14
C LEU A 335 1.41 24.93 -9.98
N GLY A 336 1.91 24.18 -8.99
CA GLY A 336 3.33 24.12 -8.65
C GLY A 336 3.85 25.25 -7.72
N GLU A 337 3.01 26.24 -7.42
CA GLU A 337 3.41 27.31 -6.51
C GLU A 337 3.53 26.86 -5.06
N VAL A 338 4.47 27.45 -4.31
CA VAL A 338 4.78 27.08 -2.92
C VAL A 338 3.54 27.15 -2.01
N GLY A 339 2.68 28.16 -2.22
CA GLY A 339 1.48 28.34 -1.40
C GLY A 339 0.48 27.18 -1.54
N MET A 340 0.29 26.68 -2.77
CA MET A 340 -0.53 25.51 -3.06
C MET A 340 0.08 24.24 -2.45
N LEU A 341 1.35 24.00 -2.72
CA LEU A 341 2.03 22.76 -2.31
C LEU A 341 2.18 22.65 -0.79
N ARG A 342 2.37 23.75 -0.07
CA ARG A 342 2.36 23.78 1.40
C ARG A 342 1.03 23.34 2.01
N LYS A 343 -0.11 23.59 1.33
CA LYS A 343 -1.43 23.10 1.80
C LYS A 343 -1.46 21.58 1.76
N TYR A 344 -1.01 21.00 0.65
CA TYR A 344 -0.86 19.55 0.49
C TYR A 344 0.05 18.97 1.59
N GLU A 345 1.27 19.47 1.69
CA GLU A 345 2.27 18.97 2.65
C GLU A 345 1.75 19.01 4.09
N ARG A 346 1.17 20.14 4.52
CA ARG A 346 0.67 20.29 5.88
C ARG A 346 -0.46 19.32 6.21
N CYS A 347 -1.42 19.17 5.28
CA CYS A 347 -2.55 18.26 5.47
C CYS A 347 -2.07 16.81 5.56
N ARG A 348 -1.25 16.36 4.61
CA ARG A 348 -0.83 14.97 4.52
C ARG A 348 0.19 14.58 5.59
N LYS A 349 1.09 15.48 5.97
CA LYS A 349 2.00 15.23 7.10
C LYS A 349 1.26 14.99 8.40
N ALA A 350 0.22 15.76 8.69
CA ALA A 350 -0.56 15.58 9.91
C ALA A 350 -1.21 14.19 9.95
N GLU A 351 -1.77 13.73 8.83
CA GLU A 351 -2.36 12.38 8.74
C GLU A 351 -1.30 11.27 8.81
N ALA A 352 -0.20 11.38 8.06
CA ALA A 352 0.88 10.40 8.11
C ALA A 352 1.48 10.26 9.51
N MET A 353 1.67 11.38 10.24
CA MET A 353 2.17 11.35 11.62
C MET A 353 1.21 10.65 12.58
N LYS A 354 -0.11 10.78 12.41
CA LYS A 354 -1.09 10.03 13.21
C LYS A 354 -0.93 8.52 12.97
N VAL A 355 -0.83 8.10 11.70
CA VAL A 355 -0.64 6.69 11.34
C VAL A 355 0.68 6.17 11.91
N ILE A 356 1.79 6.91 11.75
CA ILE A 356 3.10 6.54 12.29
C ILE A 356 3.04 6.39 13.83
N ALA A 357 2.45 7.35 14.54
CA ALA A 357 2.33 7.30 16.00
C ALA A 357 1.50 6.09 16.45
N THR A 358 0.42 5.78 15.74
CA THR A 358 -0.42 4.62 16.01
C THR A 358 0.38 3.32 15.80
N MET A 359 1.10 3.18 14.68
CA MET A 359 1.92 2.00 14.37
C MET A 359 3.07 1.80 15.37
N GLU A 360 3.73 2.89 15.75
CA GLU A 360 4.78 2.84 16.77
C GLU A 360 4.23 2.45 18.14
N GLY A 361 3.04 2.93 18.50
CA GLY A 361 2.32 2.52 19.70
C GLY A 361 2.00 1.03 19.70
N PHE A 362 1.46 0.51 18.59
CA PHE A 362 1.22 -0.92 18.42
C PHE A 362 2.51 -1.72 18.52
N LYS A 363 3.55 -1.34 17.79
CA LYS A 363 4.84 -2.03 17.84
C LYS A 363 5.34 -2.14 19.28
N ARG A 364 5.41 -1.03 20.02
CA ARG A 364 5.88 -1.01 21.41
C ARG A 364 5.03 -1.87 22.35
N LEU A 365 3.73 -1.97 22.09
CA LEU A 365 2.82 -2.80 22.89
C LEU A 365 3.02 -4.30 22.59
N PHE A 366 3.28 -4.64 21.33
CA PHE A 366 3.42 -6.04 20.90
C PHE A 366 4.87 -6.54 20.84
N ASP A 367 5.86 -5.68 21.06
CA ASP A 367 7.28 -6.02 21.08
C ASP A 367 7.73 -6.47 22.49
N GLY A 368 8.27 -7.70 22.57
CA GLY A 368 8.90 -8.27 23.76
C GLY A 368 8.00 -9.10 24.67
N GLU A 369 8.66 -9.94 25.47
CA GLU A 369 8.06 -10.97 26.32
C GLU A 369 7.69 -10.50 27.75
N GLN A 370 7.76 -9.19 28.05
CA GLN A 370 7.51 -8.68 29.40
C GLN A 370 6.06 -8.98 29.84
N ALA A 371 5.90 -9.65 31.01
CA ALA A 371 4.60 -10.07 31.54
C ALA A 371 3.59 -8.92 31.66
N PHE A 372 4.05 -7.71 32.02
CA PHE A 372 3.21 -6.53 32.11
C PHE A 372 2.68 -6.07 30.71
N LYS A 373 3.51 -6.12 29.68
CA LYS A 373 3.07 -5.81 28.30
C LYS A 373 2.10 -6.86 27.78
N LYS A 374 2.33 -8.15 28.09
CA LYS A 374 1.38 -9.24 27.77
C LYS A 374 0.02 -8.99 28.43
N LEU A 375 -0.01 -8.58 29.69
CA LEU A 375 -1.25 -8.27 30.39
C LEU A 375 -1.99 -7.09 29.76
N ILE A 376 -1.30 -5.96 29.49
CA ILE A 376 -1.90 -4.77 28.84
C ILE A 376 -2.42 -5.14 27.45
N ARG A 377 -1.67 -5.91 26.67
CA ARG A 377 -2.04 -6.38 25.33
C ARG A 377 -3.31 -7.23 25.37
N ASN A 378 -3.36 -8.22 26.26
CA ASN A 378 -4.50 -9.11 26.42
C ASN A 378 -5.75 -8.37 26.93
N VAL A 379 -5.60 -7.54 27.98
CA VAL A 379 -6.69 -6.72 28.52
C VAL A 379 -7.11 -5.66 27.51
N GLY A 380 -6.16 -5.08 26.76
CA GLY A 380 -6.43 -4.10 25.71
C GLY A 380 -7.25 -4.69 24.55
N LEU A 381 -6.89 -5.87 24.06
CA LEU A 381 -7.64 -6.58 23.02
C LEU A 381 -9.04 -6.99 23.49
N LEU A 382 -9.16 -7.57 24.68
CA LEU A 382 -10.47 -7.89 25.26
C LEU A 382 -11.31 -6.66 25.55
N GLY A 383 -10.70 -5.59 26.07
CA GLY A 383 -11.39 -4.30 26.28
C GLY A 383 -11.84 -3.69 24.96
N ALA A 384 -10.99 -3.75 23.92
CA ALA A 384 -11.35 -3.29 22.57
C ALA A 384 -12.55 -4.06 22.00
N ASN A 385 -12.64 -5.36 22.27
CA ASN A 385 -13.79 -6.16 21.81
C ASN A 385 -15.08 -5.81 22.54
N LYS A 386 -15.00 -5.40 23.83
CA LYS A 386 -16.17 -5.06 24.68
C LYS A 386 -16.57 -3.60 24.65
N LEU A 387 -15.66 -2.68 24.30
CA LEU A 387 -15.92 -1.24 24.31
C LEU A 387 -16.21 -0.75 22.87
N PRO A 388 -17.46 -0.36 22.54
CA PRO A 388 -17.86 0.00 21.19
C PRO A 388 -16.99 1.11 20.56
N GLY A 389 -16.56 2.10 21.33
CA GLY A 389 -15.72 3.20 20.86
C GLY A 389 -14.30 2.76 20.47
N VAL A 390 -13.71 1.83 21.22
CA VAL A 390 -12.37 1.28 20.92
C VAL A 390 -12.45 0.34 19.71
N LYS A 391 -13.47 -0.50 19.66
CA LYS A 391 -13.75 -1.37 18.51
C LYS A 391 -13.97 -0.53 17.24
N ALA A 392 -14.76 0.55 17.32
CA ALA A 392 -14.97 1.48 16.22
C ALA A 392 -13.67 2.16 15.74
N PHE A 393 -12.76 2.48 16.64
CA PHE A 393 -11.44 3.03 16.29
C PHE A 393 -10.61 2.03 15.49
N PHE A 394 -10.52 0.76 15.93
CA PHE A 394 -9.81 -0.29 15.19
C PHE A 394 -10.43 -0.54 13.80
N ILE A 395 -11.76 -0.56 13.75
CA ILE A 395 -12.50 -0.71 12.49
C ILE A 395 -12.21 0.47 11.56
N ALA A 396 -12.28 1.71 12.05
CA ALA A 396 -11.98 2.90 11.28
C ALA A 396 -10.54 2.87 10.73
N GLN A 397 -9.58 2.45 11.56
CA GLN A 397 -8.18 2.31 11.15
C GLN A 397 -7.98 1.21 10.09
N ALA A 398 -8.76 0.12 10.14
CA ALA A 398 -8.70 -0.96 9.15
C ALA A 398 -9.39 -0.58 7.84
N MET A 399 -10.29 0.37 7.87
CA MET A 399 -11.11 0.79 6.72
C MET A 399 -10.60 2.03 6.00
N GLY A 400 -9.59 2.74 6.56
CA GLY A 400 -8.95 3.92 5.99
C GLY A 400 -9.69 5.20 6.24
#